data_19fc86a850dff8f9d328d438299bb614
#
_entry.id   19fc86a850dff8f9d328d438299bb614
#
_cell.length_a   1.000
_cell.length_b   1.000
_cell.length_c   1.000
_cell.angle_alpha   90.00
_cell.angle_beta   90.00
_cell.angle_gamma   90.00
#
_symmetry.space_group_name_H-M   'P 1'
#
loop_
_entity.id
_entity.type
_entity.pdbx_description
1 polymer ?
#
loop_
_entity_poly.entity_id
_entity_poly.type
_entity_poly.pdbx_seq_one_letter_code
_entity_poly.pdbx_strand_id
1 'polypeptide(L)'
;DLHLLSRRQRQMCIRDSEVTKAGMTFVEGDFYGLKTVAVVSGIGKVNMAVCTQILCDDFHVTMVINTGVAGSLNNALDIGDIVLSSCAQEHDMDVSPLGDPVGIIPRMEQSIFTADETLVSLAKSACEKANPDIHCHIGKVVSGDQFIASAEKKNYLIETFHGDCAEMEGAAMAHTAYLNNVPFLIIRAVSDKADNSGHMDYPCLLYTSDA
;
A
#
# COMPACT_ATOMS: atom_id res chain seq x y z
N ASP A 1 17.53 -0.96 -21.05
CA ASP A 1 16.14 -0.83 -20.54
C ASP A 1 16.04 -0.72 -19.02
N LEU A 2 17.08 -0.14 -18.39
CA LEU A 2 17.09 0.15 -16.93
C LEU A 2 16.03 1.18 -16.50
N HIS A 3 15.42 1.90 -17.44
CA HIS A 3 14.42 2.92 -17.16
C HIS A 3 13.03 2.35 -16.77
N LEU A 4 12.76 1.07 -17.02
CA LEU A 4 11.49 0.42 -16.71
C LEU A 4 11.46 -0.22 -15.31
N LEU A 5 12.61 -0.32 -14.65
CA LEU A 5 12.70 -0.91 -13.32
C LEU A 5 12.53 0.17 -12.25
N SER A 6 11.77 -0.15 -11.20
CA SER A 6 11.68 0.70 -10.02
C SER A 6 13.06 0.91 -9.39
N ARG A 7 13.23 1.99 -8.62
CA ARG A 7 14.47 2.26 -7.92
C ARG A 7 14.88 1.10 -7.00
N ARG A 8 13.92 0.48 -6.32
CA ARG A 8 14.15 -0.69 -5.46
C ARG A 8 14.65 -1.90 -6.22
N GLN A 9 14.08 -2.18 -7.39
CA GLN A 9 14.57 -3.25 -8.26
C GLN A 9 16.02 -2.97 -8.71
N ARG A 10 16.41 -1.69 -8.88
CA ARG A 10 17.79 -1.30 -9.22
C ARG A 10 18.74 -1.37 -8.03
N GLN A 11 18.23 -1.27 -6.79
CA GLN A 11 19.03 -1.28 -5.56
C GLN A 11 19.30 -2.69 -5.02
N MET A 12 18.73 -3.73 -5.62
CA MET A 12 19.07 -5.11 -5.24
C MET A 12 20.58 -5.33 -5.39
N CYS A 13 21.22 -5.77 -4.31
CA CYS A 13 22.67 -5.98 -4.26
C CYS A 13 23.11 -7.09 -5.22
N ILE A 14 22.27 -8.13 -5.35
CA ILE A 14 22.48 -9.27 -6.26
C ILE A 14 21.13 -9.58 -6.90
N ARG A 15 21.08 -9.63 -8.24
CA ARG A 15 19.94 -10.12 -9.01
C ARG A 15 20.17 -11.60 -9.31
N ASP A 16 19.23 -12.44 -8.91
CA ASP A 16 19.28 -13.88 -9.19
C ASP A 16 18.48 -14.22 -10.46
N SER A 17 17.28 -13.67 -10.60
CA SER A 17 16.40 -13.93 -11.74
C SER A 17 15.44 -12.77 -12.03
N GLU A 18 14.85 -12.81 -13.23
CA GLU A 18 13.81 -11.90 -13.67
C GLU A 18 12.74 -12.70 -14.43
N VAL A 19 11.48 -12.56 -14.02
CA VAL A 19 10.35 -13.26 -14.61
C VAL A 19 9.23 -12.28 -14.91
N THR A 20 8.66 -12.33 -16.11
CA THR A 20 7.48 -11.54 -16.49
C THR A 20 6.23 -12.38 -16.45
N LYS A 21 5.23 -11.98 -15.65
CA LYS A 21 3.91 -12.59 -15.56
C LYS A 21 2.83 -11.53 -15.45
N ALA A 22 1.69 -11.74 -16.09
CA ALA A 22 0.56 -10.81 -16.08
C ALA A 22 0.93 -9.36 -16.43
N GLY A 23 1.94 -9.16 -17.29
CA GLY A 23 2.46 -7.84 -17.65
C GLY A 23 3.35 -7.17 -16.60
N MET A 24 3.63 -7.83 -15.47
CA MET A 24 4.50 -7.35 -14.40
C MET A 24 5.85 -8.08 -14.43
N THR A 25 6.93 -7.35 -14.13
CA THR A 25 8.28 -7.91 -14.04
C THR A 25 8.65 -8.13 -12.58
N PHE A 26 8.83 -9.38 -12.21
CA PHE A 26 9.27 -9.82 -10.89
C PHE A 26 10.78 -10.01 -10.91
N VAL A 27 11.48 -9.35 -10.02
CA VAL A 27 12.95 -9.43 -9.88
C VAL A 27 13.27 -10.09 -8.55
N GLU A 28 13.83 -11.29 -8.60
CA GLU A 28 14.37 -11.97 -7.41
C GLU A 28 15.81 -11.57 -7.17
N GLY A 29 16.20 -11.51 -5.93
CA GLY A 29 17.57 -11.24 -5.56
C GLY A 29 17.78 -11.12 -4.06
N ASP A 30 19.00 -10.74 -3.71
CA ASP A 30 19.37 -10.44 -2.33
C ASP A 30 19.29 -8.94 -2.08
N PHE A 31 18.57 -8.57 -1.05
CA PHE A 31 18.47 -7.20 -0.58
C PHE A 31 18.96 -7.14 0.87
N TYR A 32 20.21 -6.69 1.07
CA TYR A 32 20.87 -6.65 2.38
C TYR A 32 20.85 -7.98 3.17
N GLY A 33 21.06 -9.10 2.48
CA GLY A 33 21.09 -10.43 3.08
C GLY A 33 19.72 -11.11 3.19
N LEU A 34 18.65 -10.49 2.69
CA LEU A 34 17.31 -11.05 2.65
C LEU A 34 16.92 -11.44 1.22
N LYS A 35 16.49 -12.68 1.03
CA LYS A 35 15.88 -13.10 -0.23
C LYS A 35 14.61 -12.31 -0.46
N THR A 36 14.57 -11.58 -1.56
CA THR A 36 13.53 -10.60 -1.84
C THR A 36 13.05 -10.71 -3.28
N VAL A 37 11.75 -10.52 -3.49
CA VAL A 37 11.14 -10.32 -4.80
C VAL A 37 10.61 -8.91 -4.88
N ALA A 38 11.10 -8.13 -5.84
CA ALA A 38 10.62 -6.76 -6.08
C ALA A 38 9.83 -6.71 -7.38
N VAL A 39 8.66 -6.07 -7.33
CA VAL A 39 7.75 -5.94 -8.48
C VAL A 39 6.99 -4.62 -8.42
N VAL A 40 6.70 -4.06 -9.59
CA VAL A 40 5.76 -2.94 -9.75
C VAL A 40 4.42 -3.52 -10.17
N SER A 41 3.42 -3.45 -9.29
CA SER A 41 2.10 -4.06 -9.51
C SER A 41 1.25 -3.34 -10.57
N GLY A 42 1.54 -2.05 -10.81
CA GLY A 42 0.61 -1.17 -11.52
C GLY A 42 -0.47 -0.59 -10.59
N ILE A 43 -1.37 0.19 -11.16
CA ILE A 43 -2.41 0.93 -10.41
C ILE A 43 -3.68 0.07 -10.30
N GLY A 44 -4.32 0.15 -9.13
CA GLY A 44 -5.65 -0.39 -8.87
C GLY A 44 -5.69 -1.78 -8.25
N LYS A 45 -6.83 -2.09 -7.67
CA LYS A 45 -7.05 -3.29 -6.85
C LYS A 45 -6.80 -4.59 -7.58
N VAL A 46 -7.24 -4.69 -8.85
CA VAL A 46 -7.09 -5.92 -9.65
C VAL A 46 -5.61 -6.21 -9.91
N ASN A 47 -4.84 -5.20 -10.33
CA ASN A 47 -3.41 -5.37 -10.57
C ASN A 47 -2.69 -5.82 -9.30
N MET A 48 -2.99 -5.19 -8.18
CA MET A 48 -2.37 -5.53 -6.90
C MET A 48 -2.76 -6.93 -6.41
N ALA A 49 -4.03 -7.32 -6.53
CA ALA A 49 -4.48 -8.66 -6.15
C ALA A 49 -3.78 -9.76 -6.99
N VAL A 50 -3.70 -9.57 -8.31
CA VAL A 50 -2.98 -10.49 -9.20
C VAL A 50 -1.49 -10.55 -8.85
N CYS A 51 -0.86 -9.39 -8.60
CA CYS A 51 0.53 -9.30 -8.19
C CYS A 51 0.79 -10.09 -6.90
N THR A 52 -0.03 -9.85 -5.88
CA THR A 52 0.10 -10.51 -4.57
C THR A 52 -0.11 -12.02 -4.68
N GLN A 53 -1.10 -12.46 -5.46
CA GLN A 53 -1.33 -13.90 -5.66
C GLN A 53 -0.13 -14.58 -6.35
N ILE A 54 0.46 -13.93 -7.37
CA ILE A 54 1.67 -14.45 -8.03
C ILE A 54 2.84 -14.54 -7.04
N LEU A 55 3.01 -13.53 -6.17
CA LEU A 55 4.04 -13.56 -5.12
C LEU A 55 3.85 -14.75 -4.17
N CYS A 56 2.62 -15.05 -3.79
CA CYS A 56 2.30 -16.18 -2.92
C CYS A 56 2.52 -17.53 -3.60
N ASP A 57 2.00 -17.70 -4.83
CA ASP A 57 1.97 -19.01 -5.50
C ASP A 57 3.30 -19.38 -6.15
N ASP A 58 3.95 -18.42 -6.83
CA ASP A 58 5.14 -18.72 -7.62
C ASP A 58 6.45 -18.49 -6.85
N PHE A 59 6.45 -17.48 -5.96
CA PHE A 59 7.65 -17.09 -5.22
C PHE A 59 7.62 -17.51 -3.75
N HIS A 60 6.48 -18.04 -3.28
CA HIS A 60 6.29 -18.57 -1.92
C HIS A 60 6.76 -17.58 -0.84
N VAL A 61 6.41 -16.31 -1.03
CA VAL A 61 6.82 -15.24 -0.11
C VAL A 61 6.23 -15.47 1.29
N THR A 62 7.02 -15.17 2.31
CA THR A 62 6.61 -15.33 3.72
C THR A 62 6.05 -14.05 4.32
N MET A 63 6.14 -12.93 3.60
CA MET A 63 5.56 -11.64 3.94
C MET A 63 5.46 -10.76 2.71
N VAL A 64 4.53 -9.81 2.73
CA VAL A 64 4.38 -8.83 1.64
C VAL A 64 4.44 -7.42 2.23
N ILE A 65 5.27 -6.56 1.64
CA ILE A 65 5.34 -5.14 1.98
C ILE A 65 4.98 -4.33 0.74
N ASN A 66 3.91 -3.55 0.84
CA ASN A 66 3.49 -2.65 -0.22
C ASN A 66 3.87 -1.21 0.13
N THR A 67 4.58 -0.55 -0.76
CA THR A 67 5.04 0.82 -0.56
C THR A 67 4.58 1.72 -1.69
N GLY A 68 4.24 2.95 -1.36
CA GLY A 68 3.74 3.92 -2.33
C GLY A 68 3.36 5.24 -1.69
N VAL A 69 2.55 6.01 -2.38
CA VAL A 69 2.01 7.29 -1.91
C VAL A 69 0.54 7.17 -1.56
N ALA A 70 0.02 8.12 -0.77
CA ALA A 70 -1.40 8.20 -0.42
C ALA A 70 -1.82 9.64 -0.13
N GLY A 71 -3.08 9.96 -0.39
CA GLY A 71 -3.71 11.19 0.07
C GLY A 71 -4.07 11.11 1.56
N SER A 72 -3.75 12.16 2.32
CA SER A 72 -4.05 12.22 3.74
C SER A 72 -5.54 12.43 4.01
N LEU A 73 -6.12 11.59 4.84
CA LEU A 73 -7.44 11.78 5.44
C LEU A 73 -7.35 12.37 6.85
N ASN A 74 -6.18 12.29 7.47
CA ASN A 74 -5.93 12.80 8.81
C ASN A 74 -5.26 14.19 8.76
N ASN A 75 -5.89 15.20 9.33
CA ASN A 75 -5.38 16.56 9.28
C ASN A 75 -4.09 16.79 10.09
N ALA A 76 -3.73 15.86 10.97
CA ALA A 76 -2.46 15.90 11.71
C ALA A 76 -1.26 15.43 10.88
N LEU A 77 -1.48 14.86 9.70
CA LEU A 77 -0.42 14.40 8.81
C LEU A 77 -0.09 15.47 7.78
N ASP A 78 1.19 15.75 7.59
CA ASP A 78 1.69 16.66 6.57
C ASP A 78 2.23 15.91 5.34
N ILE A 79 2.37 16.62 4.22
CA ILE A 79 2.98 16.07 3.02
C ILE A 79 4.42 15.66 3.34
N GLY A 80 4.78 14.43 2.99
CA GLY A 80 6.07 13.82 3.32
C GLY A 80 6.06 12.94 4.57
N ASP A 81 5.03 13.01 5.42
CA ASP A 81 4.87 12.08 6.54
C ASP A 81 4.66 10.65 6.05
N ILE A 82 5.01 9.70 6.89
CA ILE A 82 4.87 8.26 6.61
C ILE A 82 3.69 7.68 7.40
N VAL A 83 2.84 6.94 6.70
CA VAL A 83 1.78 6.13 7.31
C VAL A 83 2.16 4.65 7.20
N LEU A 84 2.22 3.98 8.33
CA LEU A 84 2.32 2.52 8.45
C LEU A 84 0.92 1.96 8.75
N SER A 85 0.46 0.98 8.00
CA SER A 85 -0.87 0.43 8.23
C SER A 85 -0.97 -0.28 9.58
N SER A 86 -1.94 0.10 10.40
CA SER A 86 -2.44 -0.75 11.48
C SER A 86 -3.38 -1.81 10.92
N CYS A 87 -4.19 -1.40 9.95
CA CYS A 87 -5.10 -2.25 9.18
C CYS A 87 -5.42 -1.60 7.83
N ALA A 88 -6.06 -2.37 6.95
CA ALA A 88 -6.53 -1.90 5.65
C ALA A 88 -7.97 -2.31 5.40
N GLN A 89 -8.74 -1.50 4.65
CA GLN A 89 -10.11 -1.78 4.25
C GLN A 89 -10.41 -1.22 2.86
N GLU A 90 -11.20 -1.96 2.08
CA GLU A 90 -11.71 -1.47 0.80
C GLU A 90 -12.89 -0.52 1.03
N HIS A 91 -12.77 0.74 0.62
CA HIS A 91 -13.80 1.77 0.83
C HIS A 91 -14.85 1.82 -0.28
N ASP A 92 -14.62 1.17 -1.39
CA ASP A 92 -15.50 1.13 -2.55
C ASP A 92 -16.26 -0.20 -2.71
N MET A 93 -16.10 -1.12 -1.75
CA MET A 93 -16.98 -2.28 -1.61
C MET A 93 -18.33 -1.81 -1.08
N ASP A 94 -19.35 -1.84 -1.90
CA ASP A 94 -20.69 -1.37 -1.53
C ASP A 94 -21.77 -2.37 -1.99
N VAL A 95 -22.31 -3.05 -1.03
CA VAL A 95 -23.46 -3.94 -1.17
C VAL A 95 -24.61 -3.51 -0.23
N SER A 96 -24.63 -2.24 0.15
CA SER A 96 -25.63 -1.67 1.06
C SER A 96 -27.08 -1.88 0.61
N PRO A 97 -27.41 -1.95 -0.69
CA PRO A 97 -28.75 -2.33 -1.12
C PRO A 97 -29.19 -3.75 -0.72
N LEU A 98 -28.22 -4.62 -0.37
CA LEU A 98 -28.47 -5.98 0.13
C LEU A 98 -28.52 -6.05 1.65
N GLY A 99 -28.23 -4.94 2.37
CA GLY A 99 -28.33 -4.81 3.81
C GLY A 99 -26.99 -4.81 4.58
N ASP A 100 -25.88 -5.08 3.91
CA ASP A 100 -24.56 -4.99 4.55
C ASP A 100 -24.07 -3.53 4.57
N PRO A 101 -23.34 -3.09 5.62
CA PRO A 101 -22.70 -1.78 5.61
C PRO A 101 -21.66 -1.64 4.49
N VAL A 102 -21.44 -0.40 4.03
CA VAL A 102 -20.38 -0.11 3.04
C VAL A 102 -19.02 -0.53 3.58
N GLY A 103 -18.16 -1.10 2.75
CA GLY A 103 -16.85 -1.61 3.11
C GLY A 103 -16.86 -3.02 3.71
N ILE A 104 -18.02 -3.64 3.82
CA ILE A 104 -18.15 -5.03 4.24
C ILE A 104 -18.22 -5.95 3.02
N ILE A 105 -17.34 -6.93 2.99
CA ILE A 105 -17.27 -7.95 1.93
C ILE A 105 -18.20 -9.09 2.33
N PRO A 106 -19.29 -9.34 1.59
CA PRO A 106 -20.26 -10.37 1.96
C PRO A 106 -19.63 -11.76 2.07
N ARG A 107 -20.06 -12.52 3.06
CA ARG A 107 -19.64 -13.91 3.32
C ARG A 107 -18.16 -14.09 3.66
N MET A 108 -17.43 -13.03 3.93
CA MET A 108 -16.10 -13.08 4.52
C MET A 108 -16.17 -12.87 6.04
N GLU A 109 -15.29 -13.54 6.76
CA GLU A 109 -15.18 -13.36 8.21
C GLU A 109 -14.66 -11.98 8.58
N GLN A 110 -13.82 -11.41 7.73
CA GLN A 110 -13.19 -10.09 7.91
C GLN A 110 -13.31 -9.24 6.66
N SER A 111 -13.47 -7.95 6.87
CA SER A 111 -13.42 -6.91 5.82
C SER A 111 -12.44 -5.80 6.18
N ILE A 112 -11.87 -5.88 7.38
CA ILE A 112 -10.77 -5.04 7.84
C ILE A 112 -9.60 -5.97 8.12
N PHE A 113 -8.53 -5.82 7.36
CA PHE A 113 -7.37 -6.70 7.40
C PHE A 113 -6.29 -6.07 8.28
N THR A 114 -5.94 -6.73 9.38
CA THR A 114 -4.94 -6.24 10.34
C THR A 114 -3.52 -6.51 9.83
N ALA A 115 -2.68 -5.49 9.85
CA ALA A 115 -1.26 -5.63 9.51
C ALA A 115 -0.50 -6.42 10.59
N ASP A 116 0.62 -7.02 10.21
CA ASP A 116 1.47 -7.75 11.16
C ASP A 116 2.17 -6.78 12.13
N GLU A 117 1.93 -6.95 13.43
CA GLU A 117 2.45 -6.06 14.48
C GLU A 117 3.98 -6.04 14.53
N THR A 118 4.63 -7.15 14.20
CA THR A 118 6.11 -7.22 14.17
C THR A 118 6.65 -6.38 13.02
N LEU A 119 6.05 -6.50 11.82
CA LEU A 119 6.42 -5.70 10.67
C LEU A 119 6.18 -4.21 10.91
N VAL A 120 5.04 -3.84 11.52
CA VAL A 120 4.73 -2.45 11.89
C VAL A 120 5.79 -1.89 12.84
N SER A 121 6.14 -2.64 13.90
CA SER A 121 7.13 -2.22 14.90
C SER A 121 8.52 -2.04 14.29
N LEU A 122 8.95 -2.99 13.46
CA LEU A 122 10.24 -2.92 12.76
C LEU A 122 10.28 -1.73 11.79
N ALA A 123 9.22 -1.52 11.01
CA ALA A 123 9.14 -0.41 10.06
C ALA A 123 9.14 0.95 10.77
N LYS A 124 8.42 1.08 11.90
CA LYS A 124 8.43 2.29 12.72
C LYS A 124 9.84 2.62 13.20
N SER A 125 10.51 1.64 13.81
CA SER A 125 11.90 1.83 14.29
C SER A 125 12.85 2.18 13.15
N ALA A 126 12.69 1.57 11.97
CA ALA A 126 13.51 1.87 10.80
C ALA A 126 13.25 3.28 10.28
N CYS A 127 11.98 3.69 10.21
CA CYS A 127 11.58 5.03 9.77
C CYS A 127 12.15 6.12 10.68
N GLU A 128 11.97 6.00 12.00
CA GLU A 128 12.49 6.94 13.00
C GLU A 128 14.02 7.06 12.97
N LYS A 129 14.72 5.96 12.64
CA LYS A 129 16.17 5.91 12.54
C LYS A 129 16.71 6.53 11.26
N ALA A 130 16.03 6.26 10.13
CA ALA A 130 16.46 6.73 8.82
C ALA A 130 16.06 8.20 8.56
N ASN A 131 14.95 8.63 9.12
CA ASN A 131 14.35 9.94 8.87
C ASN A 131 13.80 10.54 10.18
N PRO A 132 14.67 10.97 11.11
CA PRO A 132 14.25 11.44 12.43
C PRO A 132 13.35 12.69 12.41
N ASP A 133 13.39 13.44 11.32
CA ASP A 133 12.60 14.67 11.12
C ASP A 133 11.24 14.42 10.46
N ILE A 134 10.96 13.17 10.04
CA ILE A 134 9.70 12.78 9.40
C ILE A 134 8.79 12.11 10.42
N HIS A 135 7.55 12.60 10.51
CA HIS A 135 6.54 11.99 11.36
C HIS A 135 6.12 10.62 10.80
N CYS A 136 6.23 9.57 11.62
CA CYS A 136 5.82 8.22 11.30
C CYS A 136 4.57 7.86 12.09
N HIS A 137 3.42 7.83 11.42
CA HIS A 137 2.10 7.55 11.98
C HIS A 137 1.71 6.09 11.74
N ILE A 138 1.09 5.46 12.73
CA ILE A 138 0.45 4.15 12.57
C ILE A 138 -1.05 4.39 12.46
N GLY A 139 -1.65 4.02 11.33
CA GLY A 139 -3.05 4.33 11.06
C GLY A 139 -3.72 3.40 10.06
N LYS A 140 -5.00 3.63 9.85
CA LYS A 140 -5.82 2.85 8.93
C LYS A 140 -5.66 3.34 7.50
N VAL A 141 -5.34 2.42 6.60
CA VAL A 141 -5.29 2.66 5.14
C VAL A 141 -6.62 2.24 4.53
N VAL A 142 -7.24 3.10 3.72
CA VAL A 142 -8.44 2.76 2.97
C VAL A 142 -8.14 2.81 1.47
N SER A 143 -8.57 1.77 0.74
CA SER A 143 -8.26 1.62 -0.69
C SER A 143 -9.52 1.52 -1.54
N GLY A 144 -9.43 2.03 -2.75
CA GLY A 144 -10.47 1.86 -3.77
C GLY A 144 -9.96 2.27 -5.15
N ASP A 145 -10.63 1.81 -6.21
CA ASP A 145 -10.27 2.20 -7.58
C ASP A 145 -10.74 3.63 -7.91
N GLN A 146 -10.43 4.56 -6.99
CA GLN A 146 -10.82 5.97 -7.05
C GLN A 146 -9.69 6.86 -6.55
N PHE A 147 -9.30 7.85 -7.35
CA PHE A 147 -8.43 8.94 -6.88
C PHE A 147 -9.28 9.94 -6.08
N ILE A 148 -8.92 10.15 -4.81
CA ILE A 148 -9.67 11.03 -3.91
C ILE A 148 -9.18 12.46 -4.05
N ALA A 149 -9.98 13.32 -4.67
CA ALA A 149 -9.63 14.72 -4.98
C ALA A 149 -10.74 15.70 -4.59
N SER A 150 -11.70 15.33 -3.75
CA SER A 150 -12.75 16.23 -3.28
C SER A 150 -12.91 16.20 -1.77
N ALA A 151 -13.13 17.35 -1.16
CA ALA A 151 -13.37 17.47 0.27
C ALA A 151 -14.60 16.66 0.73
N GLU A 152 -15.63 16.56 -0.11
CA GLU A 152 -16.83 15.77 0.18
C GLU A 152 -16.47 14.28 0.32
N LYS A 153 -15.75 13.71 -0.66
CA LYS A 153 -15.36 12.31 -0.61
C LYS A 153 -14.37 12.04 0.52
N LYS A 154 -13.42 12.96 0.76
CA LYS A 154 -12.51 12.90 1.91
C LYS A 154 -13.29 12.79 3.23
N ASN A 155 -14.23 13.71 3.47
CA ASN A 155 -15.03 13.72 4.70
C ASN A 155 -15.85 12.43 4.83
N TYR A 156 -16.46 11.96 3.74
CA TYR A 156 -17.16 10.68 3.73
C TYR A 156 -16.25 9.51 4.16
N LEU A 157 -15.02 9.44 3.67
CA LEU A 157 -14.08 8.38 4.04
C LEU A 157 -13.64 8.49 5.51
N ILE A 158 -13.47 9.68 6.03
CA ILE A 158 -13.15 9.92 7.45
C ILE A 158 -14.31 9.46 8.33
N GLU A 159 -15.53 9.90 8.03
CA GLU A 159 -16.72 9.63 8.85
C GLU A 159 -17.14 8.15 8.79
N THR A 160 -17.05 7.52 7.62
CA THR A 160 -17.53 6.15 7.40
C THR A 160 -16.51 5.10 7.78
N PHE A 161 -15.23 5.34 7.43
CA PHE A 161 -14.18 4.33 7.55
C PHE A 161 -13.15 4.63 8.63
N HIS A 162 -13.11 5.87 9.14
CA HIS A 162 -12.08 6.34 10.08
C HIS A 162 -10.66 6.10 9.53
N GLY A 163 -10.48 6.34 8.21
CA GLY A 163 -9.20 6.18 7.53
C GLY A 163 -8.23 7.31 7.84
N ASP A 164 -6.95 7.00 7.92
CA ASP A 164 -5.88 7.99 8.06
C ASP A 164 -5.31 8.44 6.71
N CYS A 165 -5.30 7.54 5.73
CA CYS A 165 -4.96 7.87 4.35
C CYS A 165 -5.73 7.00 3.35
N ALA A 166 -5.84 7.50 2.11
CA ALA A 166 -6.52 6.83 0.99
C ALA A 166 -5.56 6.61 -0.17
N GLU A 167 -5.63 5.44 -0.79
CA GLU A 167 -4.84 5.05 -1.95
C GLU A 167 -5.60 3.98 -2.77
N MET A 168 -4.94 3.26 -3.70
CA MET A 168 -5.67 2.45 -4.67
C MET A 168 -5.30 0.95 -4.67
N GLU A 169 -4.37 0.48 -3.83
CA GLU A 169 -3.80 -0.88 -3.90
C GLU A 169 -3.75 -1.63 -2.57
N GLY A 170 -3.44 -0.94 -1.48
CA GLY A 170 -3.03 -1.56 -0.22
C GLY A 170 -4.05 -2.53 0.37
N ALA A 171 -5.35 -2.17 0.36
CA ALA A 171 -6.37 -3.09 0.89
C ALA A 171 -6.56 -4.33 0.00
N ALA A 172 -6.36 -4.23 -1.31
CA ALA A 172 -6.41 -5.39 -2.19
C ALA A 172 -5.22 -6.34 -1.95
N MET A 173 -4.04 -5.79 -1.69
CA MET A 173 -2.89 -6.59 -1.22
C MET A 173 -3.19 -7.25 0.12
N ALA A 174 -3.69 -6.49 1.09
CA ALA A 174 -4.03 -7.00 2.42
C ALA A 174 -5.09 -8.11 2.37
N HIS A 175 -6.13 -7.93 1.57
CA HIS A 175 -7.17 -8.91 1.32
C HIS A 175 -6.61 -10.21 0.72
N THR A 176 -5.80 -10.08 -0.32
CA THR A 176 -5.16 -11.25 -0.96
C THR A 176 -4.18 -11.94 -0.01
N ALA A 177 -3.39 -11.19 0.75
CA ALA A 177 -2.48 -11.73 1.76
C ALA A 177 -3.24 -12.49 2.87
N TYR A 178 -4.38 -11.94 3.34
CA TYR A 178 -5.27 -12.61 4.29
C TYR A 178 -5.76 -13.96 3.76
N LEU A 179 -6.23 -14.01 2.50
CA LEU A 179 -6.70 -15.26 1.88
C LEU A 179 -5.59 -16.32 1.76
N ASN A 180 -4.33 -15.88 1.67
CA ASN A 180 -3.16 -16.75 1.57
C ASN A 180 -2.45 -16.98 2.92
N ASN A 181 -2.96 -16.44 4.03
CA ASN A 181 -2.34 -16.47 5.37
C ASN A 181 -0.88 -15.94 5.37
N VAL A 182 -0.61 -14.90 4.59
CA VAL A 182 0.69 -14.24 4.50
C VAL A 182 0.63 -12.91 5.25
N PRO A 183 1.54 -12.67 6.23
CA PRO A 183 1.61 -11.39 6.92
C PRO A 183 1.97 -10.25 5.96
N PHE A 184 1.43 -9.06 6.24
CA PHE A 184 1.63 -7.91 5.37
C PHE A 184 1.86 -6.61 6.14
N LEU A 185 2.42 -5.63 5.44
CA LEU A 185 2.51 -4.24 5.86
C LEU A 185 2.30 -3.32 4.65
N ILE A 186 1.58 -2.22 4.86
CA ILE A 186 1.45 -1.12 3.90
C ILE A 186 2.22 0.09 4.45
N ILE A 187 3.06 0.68 3.62
CA ILE A 187 3.84 1.89 3.92
C ILE A 187 3.47 2.94 2.88
N ARG A 188 3.06 4.12 3.31
CA ARG A 188 2.67 5.21 2.43
C ARG A 188 3.35 6.51 2.82
N ALA A 189 3.93 7.21 1.83
CA ALA A 189 4.28 8.61 1.99
C ALA A 189 3.06 9.47 1.65
N VAL A 190 2.75 10.44 2.50
CA VAL A 190 1.65 11.38 2.24
C VAL A 190 2.04 12.28 1.06
N SER A 191 1.29 12.19 -0.02
CA SER A 191 1.53 12.94 -1.26
C SER A 191 0.72 14.23 -1.35
N ASP A 192 -0.46 14.23 -0.76
CA ASP A 192 -1.44 15.30 -0.84
C ASP A 192 -2.44 15.21 0.32
N LYS A 193 -3.31 16.19 0.40
CA LYS A 193 -4.34 16.26 1.46
C LYS A 193 -5.68 15.62 1.06
N ALA A 194 -5.72 14.89 -0.06
CA ALA A 194 -6.93 14.25 -0.59
C ALA A 194 -8.12 15.21 -0.75
N ASP A 195 -7.86 16.48 -1.05
CA ASP A 195 -8.86 17.54 -1.17
C ASP A 195 -8.62 18.41 -2.43
N ASN A 196 -9.44 19.44 -2.61
CA ASN A 196 -9.35 20.33 -3.77
C ASN A 196 -8.07 21.21 -3.81
N SER A 197 -7.21 21.17 -2.80
CA SER A 197 -5.97 21.98 -2.72
C SER A 197 -4.79 21.35 -3.47
N GLY A 198 -4.92 20.11 -3.90
CA GLY A 198 -3.83 19.32 -4.48
C GLY A 198 -3.58 19.59 -5.95
N HIS A 199 -2.76 20.59 -6.29
CA HIS A 199 -1.94 20.52 -7.50
C HIS A 199 -0.77 19.59 -7.23
N MET A 200 -0.98 18.28 -7.48
CA MET A 200 0.03 17.27 -7.26
C MET A 200 1.01 17.24 -8.43
N ASP A 201 2.29 17.43 -8.16
CA ASP A 201 3.36 17.00 -9.07
C ASP A 201 3.67 15.52 -8.78
N TYR A 202 2.73 14.65 -9.20
CA TYR A 202 2.82 13.20 -9.06
C TYR A 202 4.15 12.61 -9.52
N PRO A 203 4.76 13.06 -10.64
CA PRO A 203 6.10 12.65 -11.04
C PRO A 203 7.18 12.98 -10.00
N CYS A 204 7.14 14.18 -9.42
CA CYS A 204 8.14 14.61 -8.44
C CYS A 204 8.05 13.77 -7.15
N LEU A 205 6.86 13.45 -6.68
CA LEU A 205 6.63 12.65 -5.48
C LEU A 205 7.00 11.17 -5.66
N LEU A 206 6.73 10.58 -6.82
CA LEU A 206 7.23 9.24 -7.14
C LEU A 206 8.76 9.18 -7.13
N TYR A 207 9.44 10.25 -7.58
CA TYR A 207 10.90 10.33 -7.51
C TYR A 207 11.43 10.46 -6.08
N THR A 208 10.69 11.07 -5.17
CA THR A 208 11.10 11.28 -3.77
C THR A 208 10.64 10.13 -2.86
N SER A 209 9.49 9.52 -3.09
CA SER A 209 9.00 8.38 -2.30
C SER A 209 9.73 7.06 -2.59
N ASP A 210 10.45 6.98 -3.70
CA ASP A 210 11.36 5.89 -4.02
C ASP A 210 12.75 6.04 -3.35
N ALA A 211 12.92 7.06 -2.51
CA ALA A 211 14.18 7.33 -1.81
C ALA A 211 14.37 6.51 -0.54
#